data_9346c90cf2b0d8ab7e6ac8a509d1a6f4
#
_entry.id   9346c90cf2b0d8ab7e6ac8a509d1a6f4
#
_cell.length_a   1.000
_cell.length_b   1.000
_cell.length_c   1.000
_cell.angle_alpha   90.00
_cell.angle_beta   90.00
_cell.angle_gamma   90.00
#
_symmetry.space_group_name_H-M   'P 1'
#
loop_
_entity.id
_entity.type
_entity.pdbx_description
1 polymer ?
#
loop_
_entity_poly.entity_id
_entity_poly.type
_entity_poly.pdbx_seq_one_letter_code
_entity_poly.pdbx_strand_id
1 'polypeptide(L)'
;LSLSLSYMRVAATGRVASLSAMTMNSNDTANENKKMTSTKKRRVCALHGRGGSANSFSNFLQKIVEETEDTVEWTFLDGPIDEGKMHKFTGNANGKALAWWVLPANTRTYSAEVLDGIEMSCERVTREGPFDCLIGFSQGATLSSVLCARKCGCDEERKQFESVVLVSGARPGVGKEWERVQKEARFGAKKSLHVIGETDAINPKALGFELAECFGGEEFGSEIVTHERGHIVPIDEERIVKKIIETLTGS
;
A
#
# COMPACT_ATOMS: atom_id res chain seq x y z
N LEU A 1 -31.01 -32.73 -3.43
CA LEU A 1 -31.94 -31.62 -3.67
C LEU A 1 -31.15 -30.35 -3.93
N SER A 2 -31.06 -30.04 -5.23
CA SER A 2 -30.40 -28.88 -5.83
C SER A 2 -31.37 -27.69 -5.78
N LEU A 3 -30.89 -26.51 -5.40
CA LEU A 3 -31.57 -25.23 -5.63
C LEU A 3 -30.60 -24.23 -6.26
N SER A 4 -30.79 -24.08 -7.57
CA SER A 4 -30.17 -23.05 -8.40
C SER A 4 -30.97 -21.75 -8.22
N LEU A 5 -30.30 -20.63 -7.94
CA LEU A 5 -30.89 -19.29 -7.97
C LEU A 5 -30.25 -18.51 -9.13
N SER A 6 -31.08 -18.36 -10.19
CA SER A 6 -30.82 -17.49 -11.33
C SER A 6 -31.08 -16.03 -10.93
N TYR A 7 -30.13 -15.14 -11.18
CA TYR A 7 -30.34 -13.68 -11.10
C TYR A 7 -30.64 -13.13 -12.51
N MET A 8 -31.84 -12.60 -12.67
CA MET A 8 -32.31 -11.89 -13.87
C MET A 8 -31.63 -10.50 -13.97
N ARG A 9 -31.01 -10.25 -15.11
CA ARG A 9 -30.68 -8.88 -15.57
C ARG A 9 -31.90 -8.23 -16.17
N VAL A 10 -32.26 -7.05 -15.69
CA VAL A 10 -33.25 -6.18 -16.33
C VAL A 10 -32.50 -5.17 -17.19
N ALA A 11 -32.74 -5.21 -18.51
CA ALA A 11 -32.29 -4.19 -19.44
C ALA A 11 -33.45 -3.22 -19.67
N ALA A 12 -33.20 -1.92 -19.47
CA ALA A 12 -34.15 -0.86 -19.86
C ALA A 12 -33.61 -0.16 -21.11
N THR A 13 -34.28 -0.38 -22.22
CA THR A 13 -34.14 0.34 -23.49
C THR A 13 -35.08 1.52 -23.50
N GLY A 14 -34.58 2.73 -23.74
CA GLY A 14 -35.39 3.91 -24.04
C GLY A 14 -34.74 4.72 -25.17
N ARG A 15 -35.19 4.49 -26.41
CA ARG A 15 -34.91 5.35 -27.57
C ARG A 15 -35.94 6.47 -27.61
N VAL A 16 -35.46 7.70 -27.73
CA VAL A 16 -36.27 8.78 -28.33
C VAL A 16 -35.43 9.42 -29.44
N ALA A 17 -35.95 9.31 -30.66
CA ALA A 17 -35.43 9.97 -31.85
C ALA A 17 -36.09 11.33 -32.01
N SER A 18 -35.30 12.36 -32.30
CA SER A 18 -35.79 13.63 -32.84
C SER A 18 -34.91 14.02 -34.04
N LEU A 19 -35.52 14.05 -35.21
CA LEU A 19 -34.98 14.64 -36.44
C LEU A 19 -35.07 16.16 -36.33
N SER A 20 -34.01 16.86 -36.71
CA SER A 20 -34.14 18.19 -37.31
C SER A 20 -32.95 18.54 -38.21
N ALA A 21 -33.26 19.21 -39.28
CA ALA A 21 -32.65 19.37 -40.58
C ALA A 21 -31.28 20.08 -40.65
N MET A 22 -30.66 19.82 -41.83
CA MET A 22 -29.41 20.34 -42.39
C MET A 22 -29.28 21.87 -42.38
N THR A 23 -28.08 22.33 -42.11
CA THR A 23 -27.45 23.43 -42.87
C THR A 23 -25.93 23.15 -42.98
N MET A 24 -25.48 23.04 -44.23
CA MET A 24 -24.04 22.98 -44.58
C MET A 24 -23.40 24.34 -44.31
N ASN A 25 -22.27 24.35 -43.65
CA ASN A 25 -21.29 25.39 -43.82
C ASN A 25 -19.88 24.78 -43.70
N SER A 26 -19.18 24.83 -44.83
CA SER A 26 -17.81 24.45 -45.03
C SER A 26 -16.92 25.49 -44.36
N ASN A 27 -16.11 25.07 -43.38
CA ASN A 27 -14.80 25.69 -43.07
C ASN A 27 -13.91 24.61 -42.50
N ASP A 28 -12.88 24.24 -43.27
CA ASP A 28 -11.75 23.41 -42.89
C ASP A 28 -10.97 24.11 -41.76
N THR A 29 -11.01 23.54 -40.58
CA THR A 29 -9.93 23.72 -39.60
C THR A 29 -9.55 22.34 -39.09
N ALA A 30 -8.28 22.01 -39.35
CA ALA A 30 -7.65 20.78 -38.91
C ALA A 30 -7.80 20.63 -37.38
N ASN A 31 -8.70 19.75 -36.95
CA ASN A 31 -8.85 19.37 -35.57
C ASN A 31 -7.87 18.22 -35.33
N GLU A 32 -6.66 18.57 -34.84
CA GLU A 32 -5.72 17.59 -34.30
C GLU A 32 -6.39 16.87 -33.14
N ASN A 33 -6.96 15.70 -33.42
CA ASN A 33 -7.37 14.73 -32.42
C ASN A 33 -6.14 14.29 -31.63
N LYS A 34 -5.78 15.05 -30.61
CA LYS A 34 -4.84 14.64 -29.57
C LYS A 34 -5.49 13.46 -28.84
N LYS A 35 -5.23 12.25 -29.35
CA LYS A 35 -5.60 11.00 -28.72
C LYS A 35 -4.93 10.98 -27.35
N MET A 36 -5.66 11.42 -26.30
CA MET A 36 -5.22 11.25 -24.91
C MET A 36 -5.09 9.75 -24.67
N THR A 37 -3.88 9.26 -24.77
CA THR A 37 -3.54 7.93 -24.26
C THR A 37 -3.71 8.00 -22.75
N SER A 38 -4.82 7.48 -22.26
CA SER A 38 -5.02 7.27 -20.83
C SER A 38 -3.88 6.35 -20.35
N THR A 39 -2.88 6.92 -19.70
CA THR A 39 -1.84 6.15 -19.04
C THR A 39 -2.51 5.34 -17.93
N LYS A 40 -2.34 4.02 -17.95
CA LYS A 40 -2.89 3.13 -16.93
C LYS A 40 -2.36 3.56 -15.56
N LYS A 41 -3.27 3.90 -14.62
CA LYS A 41 -2.89 4.24 -13.25
C LYS A 41 -2.18 3.06 -12.58
N ARG A 42 -1.20 3.37 -11.71
CA ARG A 42 -0.57 2.37 -10.86
C ARG A 42 -1.49 1.98 -9.72
N ARG A 43 -1.63 0.70 -9.49
CA ARG A 43 -2.44 0.16 -8.38
C ARG A 43 -1.59 0.09 -7.12
N VAL A 44 -1.91 0.92 -6.14
CA VAL A 44 -1.19 1.02 -4.87
C VAL A 44 -2.03 0.41 -3.75
N CYS A 45 -1.45 -0.56 -3.02
CA CYS A 45 -2.04 -1.09 -1.80
C CYS A 45 -1.44 -0.39 -0.58
N ALA A 46 -2.31 0.15 0.29
CA ALA A 46 -1.95 0.85 1.51
C ALA A 46 -2.30 0.03 2.76
N LEU A 47 -1.30 -0.20 3.63
CA LEU A 47 -1.35 -1.10 4.78
C LEU A 47 -1.10 -0.30 6.07
N HIS A 48 -2.15 -0.18 6.91
CA HIS A 48 -2.12 0.60 8.15
C HIS A 48 -1.21 -0.01 9.23
N GLY A 49 -0.85 0.78 10.24
CA GLY A 49 -0.17 0.31 11.45
C GLY A 49 -1.11 -0.47 12.39
N ARG A 50 -0.54 -1.20 13.36
CA ARG A 50 -1.30 -1.92 14.38
C ARG A 50 -2.25 -0.98 15.11
N GLY A 51 -3.48 -1.41 15.33
CA GLY A 51 -4.55 -0.62 15.95
C GLY A 51 -5.19 0.41 15.04
N GLY A 52 -4.75 0.50 13.77
CA GLY A 52 -5.35 1.34 12.74
C GLY A 52 -6.46 0.64 11.96
N SER A 53 -6.85 1.26 10.85
CA SER A 53 -7.78 0.74 9.86
C SER A 53 -7.50 1.34 8.48
N ALA A 54 -8.09 0.79 7.44
CA ALA A 54 -8.07 1.36 6.10
C ALA A 54 -8.49 2.84 6.10
N ASN A 55 -9.59 3.15 6.78
CA ASN A 55 -10.12 4.51 6.87
C ASN A 55 -9.17 5.46 7.61
N SER A 56 -8.61 5.05 8.76
CA SER A 56 -7.67 5.90 9.49
C SER A 56 -6.41 6.17 8.68
N PHE A 57 -5.89 5.17 7.96
CA PHE A 57 -4.69 5.32 7.17
C PHE A 57 -4.92 6.13 5.89
N SER A 58 -6.09 5.99 5.26
CA SER A 58 -6.50 6.86 4.14
C SER A 58 -6.53 8.33 4.54
N ASN A 59 -7.08 8.65 5.72
CA ASN A 59 -7.08 10.02 6.24
C ASN A 59 -5.66 10.54 6.51
N PHE A 60 -4.75 9.68 7.02
CA PHE A 60 -3.34 10.06 7.20
C PHE A 60 -2.64 10.37 5.87
N LEU A 61 -2.94 9.62 4.81
CA LEU A 61 -2.31 9.79 3.50
C LEU A 61 -3.07 10.76 2.59
N GLN A 62 -4.11 11.45 3.07
CA GLN A 62 -5.02 12.25 2.24
C GLN A 62 -4.27 13.18 1.28
N LYS A 63 -3.26 13.92 1.75
CA LYS A 63 -2.45 14.82 0.91
C LYS A 63 -1.79 14.06 -0.25
N ILE A 64 -1.20 12.89 0.02
CA ILE A 64 -0.54 12.07 -1.01
C ILE A 64 -1.56 11.52 -2.00
N VAL A 65 -2.73 11.09 -1.50
CA VAL A 65 -3.83 10.60 -2.34
C VAL A 65 -4.30 11.67 -3.30
N GLU A 66 -4.55 12.90 -2.80
CA GLU A 66 -4.99 14.05 -3.60
C GLU A 66 -3.95 14.45 -4.67
N GLU A 67 -2.65 14.47 -4.30
CA GLU A 67 -1.56 14.81 -5.22
C GLU A 67 -1.29 13.73 -6.29
N THR A 68 -1.83 12.51 -6.12
CA THR A 68 -1.59 11.38 -7.04
C THR A 68 -2.86 10.86 -7.71
N GLU A 69 -4.00 11.53 -7.56
CA GLU A 69 -5.31 11.06 -8.04
C GLU A 69 -5.35 10.71 -9.53
N ASP A 70 -4.56 11.40 -10.35
CA ASP A 70 -4.50 11.16 -11.81
C ASP A 70 -3.62 9.97 -12.21
N THR A 71 -2.68 9.55 -11.35
CA THR A 71 -1.64 8.56 -11.67
C THR A 71 -1.74 7.27 -10.87
N VAL A 72 -2.44 7.31 -9.74
CA VAL A 72 -2.57 6.18 -8.79
C VAL A 72 -4.03 5.77 -8.59
N GLU A 73 -4.25 4.46 -8.56
CA GLU A 73 -5.47 3.82 -8.08
C GLU A 73 -5.19 3.25 -6.69
N TRP A 74 -5.78 3.88 -5.66
CA TRP A 74 -5.54 3.53 -4.27
C TRP A 74 -6.47 2.44 -3.76
N THR A 75 -5.91 1.45 -3.06
CA THR A 75 -6.64 0.43 -2.30
C THR A 75 -6.13 0.42 -0.86
N PHE A 76 -6.98 0.79 0.09
CA PHE A 76 -6.69 0.73 1.52
C PHE A 76 -7.31 -0.54 2.09
N LEU A 77 -6.50 -1.39 2.71
CA LEU A 77 -6.97 -2.65 3.27
C LEU A 77 -7.01 -2.63 4.79
N ASP A 78 -8.04 -3.26 5.34
CA ASP A 78 -8.14 -3.56 6.76
C ASP A 78 -7.37 -4.83 7.10
N GLY A 79 -6.58 -4.81 8.15
CA GLY A 79 -5.96 -6.02 8.72
C GLY A 79 -7.04 -7.02 9.18
N PRO A 80 -6.80 -8.34 9.04
CA PRO A 80 -7.82 -9.36 9.34
C PRO A 80 -8.04 -9.60 10.83
N ILE A 81 -7.18 -9.08 11.70
CA ILE A 81 -7.23 -9.29 13.14
C ILE A 81 -7.91 -8.10 13.81
N ASP A 82 -9.00 -8.37 14.54
CA ASP A 82 -9.68 -7.36 15.37
C ASP A 82 -9.11 -7.39 16.80
N GLU A 83 -8.42 -6.32 17.20
CA GLU A 83 -7.86 -6.16 18.55
C GLU A 83 -8.84 -5.52 19.52
N GLY A 84 -10.11 -5.31 19.12
CA GLY A 84 -11.15 -4.69 19.94
C GLY A 84 -10.93 -3.19 20.17
N LYS A 85 -11.47 -2.67 21.29
CA LYS A 85 -11.36 -1.24 21.62
C LYS A 85 -9.99 -0.90 22.22
N MET A 86 -8.91 -1.28 21.58
CA MET A 86 -7.60 -0.91 22.08
C MET A 86 -6.99 0.20 21.23
N HIS A 87 -6.61 1.22 21.90
CA HIS A 87 -5.48 2.13 21.82
C HIS A 87 -5.79 3.61 21.60
N LYS A 88 -5.42 4.36 22.62
CA LYS A 88 -5.30 5.82 22.66
C LYS A 88 -4.32 6.41 21.63
N PHE A 89 -3.60 5.55 20.88
CA PHE A 89 -2.52 5.97 19.96
C PHE A 89 -2.95 6.20 18.51
N THR A 90 -4.15 5.74 18.11
CA THR A 90 -4.53 5.76 16.68
C THR A 90 -5.45 6.92 16.29
N GLY A 91 -5.77 7.83 17.22
CA GLY A 91 -6.68 8.95 16.94
C GLY A 91 -8.13 8.52 16.61
N ASN A 92 -8.42 7.22 16.66
CA ASN A 92 -9.71 6.66 16.25
C ASN A 92 -10.57 6.34 17.48
N ALA A 93 -11.13 7.39 18.11
CA ALA A 93 -11.93 7.26 19.32
C ALA A 93 -13.18 6.34 19.19
N ASN A 94 -13.61 6.04 17.96
CA ASN A 94 -14.81 5.24 17.65
C ASN A 94 -14.61 4.18 16.56
N GLY A 95 -13.36 3.92 16.11
CA GLY A 95 -13.07 2.99 15.03
C GLY A 95 -12.61 1.61 15.51
N LYS A 96 -12.58 0.65 14.60
CA LYS A 96 -11.99 -0.67 14.82
C LYS A 96 -10.48 -0.54 14.97
N ALA A 97 -9.91 -1.20 15.97
CA ALA A 97 -8.46 -1.36 16.10
C ALA A 97 -8.06 -2.68 15.44
N LEU A 98 -7.45 -2.61 14.26
CA LEU A 98 -7.12 -3.78 13.46
C LEU A 98 -5.59 -4.01 13.42
N ALA A 99 -5.21 -5.25 13.17
CA ALA A 99 -3.82 -5.67 13.05
C ALA A 99 -3.65 -6.69 11.92
N TRP A 100 -2.40 -6.84 11.48
CA TRP A 100 -2.03 -7.80 10.44
C TRP A 100 -1.64 -9.17 11.01
N TRP A 101 -1.23 -9.22 12.27
CA TRP A 101 -1.00 -10.42 13.07
C TRP A 101 -1.15 -10.12 14.54
N VAL A 102 -1.36 -11.15 15.34
CA VAL A 102 -1.45 -11.05 16.79
C VAL A 102 -0.06 -10.86 17.40
N LEU A 103 0.05 -9.91 18.32
CA LEU A 103 1.23 -9.76 19.17
C LEU A 103 0.84 -10.04 20.62
N PRO A 104 1.52 -10.96 21.31
CA PRO A 104 1.34 -11.15 22.74
C PRO A 104 1.55 -9.85 23.53
N ALA A 105 0.94 -9.74 24.69
CA ALA A 105 1.12 -8.59 25.57
C ALA A 105 2.61 -8.35 25.84
N ASN A 106 3.03 -7.07 25.81
CA ASN A 106 4.41 -6.65 26.02
C ASN A 106 5.44 -7.16 24.98
N THR A 107 4.97 -7.73 23.87
CA THR A 107 5.84 -8.15 22.76
C THR A 107 5.85 -7.09 21.67
N ARG A 108 7.02 -6.80 21.11
CA ARG A 108 7.18 -5.96 19.91
C ARG A 108 7.27 -6.83 18.66
N THR A 109 6.87 -6.29 17.53
CA THR A 109 6.95 -6.97 16.22
C THR A 109 8.33 -7.59 16.02
N TYR A 110 9.39 -6.81 16.20
CA TYR A 110 10.77 -7.20 15.93
C TYR A 110 11.36 -8.26 16.89
N SER A 111 10.66 -8.57 17.98
CA SER A 111 11.09 -9.59 18.97
C SER A 111 10.18 -10.82 18.98
N ALA A 112 9.14 -10.86 18.16
CA ALA A 112 8.23 -11.99 18.09
C ALA A 112 8.89 -13.19 17.40
N GLU A 113 8.74 -14.39 17.96
CA GLU A 113 9.20 -15.64 17.32
C GLU A 113 8.24 -16.07 16.21
N VAL A 114 6.93 -15.85 16.40
CA VAL A 114 5.88 -16.21 15.48
C VAL A 114 4.98 -14.98 15.24
N LEU A 115 4.60 -14.77 14.00
CA LEU A 115 3.61 -13.76 13.60
C LEU A 115 2.28 -14.47 13.34
N ASP A 116 1.54 -14.72 14.41
CA ASP A 116 0.27 -15.47 14.34
C ASP A 116 -0.79 -14.68 13.55
N GLY A 117 -1.28 -15.26 12.45
CA GLY A 117 -2.20 -14.62 11.51
C GLY A 117 -1.53 -13.99 10.28
N ILE A 118 -0.20 -14.07 10.14
CA ILE A 118 0.50 -13.50 8.98
C ILE A 118 0.04 -14.09 7.64
N GLU A 119 -0.33 -15.38 7.63
CA GLU A 119 -0.84 -16.06 6.43
C GLU A 119 -2.14 -15.42 5.95
N MET A 120 -3.10 -15.19 6.86
CA MET A 120 -4.38 -14.54 6.54
C MET A 120 -4.16 -13.14 5.96
N SER A 121 -3.16 -12.42 6.45
CA SER A 121 -2.80 -11.09 5.94
C SER A 121 -2.22 -11.16 4.53
N CYS A 122 -1.31 -12.10 4.26
CA CYS A 122 -0.77 -12.31 2.93
C CYS A 122 -1.85 -12.74 1.93
N GLU A 123 -2.71 -13.68 2.31
CA GLU A 123 -3.85 -14.14 1.50
C GLU A 123 -4.82 -13.00 1.19
N ARG A 124 -5.09 -12.11 2.17
CA ARG A 124 -5.96 -10.95 1.95
C ARG A 124 -5.38 -10.01 0.89
N VAL A 125 -4.11 -9.64 1.01
CA VAL A 125 -3.46 -8.75 0.03
C VAL A 125 -3.42 -9.42 -1.35
N THR A 126 -3.12 -10.71 -1.43
CA THR A 126 -3.09 -11.47 -2.68
C THR A 126 -4.46 -11.51 -3.36
N ARG A 127 -5.53 -11.72 -2.60
CA ARG A 127 -6.90 -11.79 -3.13
C ARG A 127 -7.39 -10.45 -3.70
N GLU A 128 -7.02 -9.33 -3.07
CA GLU A 128 -7.42 -7.99 -3.50
C GLU A 128 -6.53 -7.44 -4.63
N GLY A 129 -5.36 -8.08 -4.86
CA GLY A 129 -4.42 -7.72 -5.92
C GLY A 129 -4.86 -8.12 -7.33
N PRO A 130 -3.96 -8.09 -8.31
CA PRO A 130 -2.56 -7.72 -8.16
C PRO A 130 -2.35 -6.21 -7.98
N PHE A 131 -1.29 -5.84 -7.27
CA PHE A 131 -0.87 -4.45 -7.06
C PHE A 131 0.46 -4.17 -7.76
N ASP A 132 0.66 -2.92 -8.18
CA ASP A 132 1.93 -2.47 -8.74
C ASP A 132 2.88 -2.02 -7.62
N CYS A 133 2.34 -1.37 -6.58
CA CYS A 133 3.11 -0.81 -5.49
C CYS A 133 2.46 -1.10 -4.13
N LEU A 134 3.28 -1.05 -3.07
CA LEU A 134 2.83 -1.09 -1.68
C LEU A 134 3.27 0.17 -0.94
N ILE A 135 2.46 0.62 0.01
CA ILE A 135 2.88 1.54 1.06
C ILE A 135 2.39 1.02 2.40
N GLY A 136 3.27 0.91 3.37
CA GLY A 136 2.93 0.44 4.70
C GLY A 136 3.46 1.35 5.80
N PHE A 137 2.74 1.42 6.91
CA PHE A 137 3.16 2.09 8.13
C PHE A 137 3.31 1.08 9.27
N SER A 138 4.40 1.15 10.02
CA SER A 138 4.61 0.33 11.24
C SER A 138 4.43 -1.18 10.95
N GLN A 139 3.41 -1.82 11.52
CA GLN A 139 3.10 -3.23 11.24
C GLN A 139 2.78 -3.46 9.76
N GLY A 140 2.12 -2.51 9.08
CA GLY A 140 1.89 -2.55 7.64
C GLY A 140 3.18 -2.45 6.81
N ALA A 141 4.18 -1.67 7.26
CA ALA A 141 5.50 -1.60 6.63
C ALA A 141 6.25 -2.94 6.77
N THR A 142 6.22 -3.51 7.96
CA THR A 142 6.78 -4.85 8.19
C THR A 142 6.08 -5.91 7.34
N LEU A 143 4.74 -5.86 7.21
CA LEU A 143 4.00 -6.75 6.30
C LEU A 143 4.44 -6.56 4.85
N SER A 144 4.65 -5.32 4.39
CA SER A 144 5.13 -5.05 3.04
C SER A 144 6.45 -5.75 2.74
N SER A 145 7.38 -5.82 3.71
CA SER A 145 8.63 -6.57 3.54
C SER A 145 8.40 -8.09 3.43
N VAL A 146 7.46 -8.63 4.19
CA VAL A 146 7.07 -10.05 4.10
C VAL A 146 6.41 -10.35 2.75
N LEU A 147 5.53 -9.47 2.27
CA LEU A 147 4.89 -9.61 0.95
C LEU A 147 5.92 -9.57 -0.18
N CYS A 148 6.93 -8.67 -0.11
CA CYS A 148 8.05 -8.65 -1.05
C CYS A 148 8.82 -9.98 -1.02
N ALA A 149 9.20 -10.46 0.16
CA ALA A 149 9.95 -11.70 0.30
C ALA A 149 9.16 -12.95 -0.16
N ARG A 150 7.85 -12.91 -0.07
CA ARG A 150 6.94 -13.97 -0.53
C ARG A 150 6.40 -13.73 -1.95
N LYS A 151 6.60 -12.53 -2.51
CA LYS A 151 6.02 -12.07 -3.80
C LYS A 151 4.50 -12.17 -3.82
N CYS A 152 3.87 -11.93 -2.66
CA CYS A 152 2.43 -12.00 -2.49
C CYS A 152 1.74 -10.72 -2.96
N GLY A 153 0.67 -10.85 -3.77
CA GLY A 153 -0.14 -9.73 -4.22
C GLY A 153 0.44 -8.95 -5.40
N CYS A 154 1.62 -9.33 -5.91
CA CYS A 154 2.15 -8.79 -7.16
C CYS A 154 1.66 -9.60 -8.38
N ASP A 155 1.84 -9.03 -9.56
CA ASP A 155 1.53 -9.69 -10.83
C ASP A 155 2.45 -10.91 -11.03
N GLU A 156 1.88 -12.07 -11.32
CA GLU A 156 2.64 -13.31 -11.52
C GLU A 156 3.63 -13.23 -12.68
N GLU A 157 3.31 -12.46 -13.73
CA GLU A 157 4.20 -12.27 -14.88
C GLU A 157 5.44 -11.46 -14.49
N ARG A 158 5.27 -10.43 -13.66
CA ARG A 158 6.36 -9.59 -13.15
C ARG A 158 7.11 -10.22 -11.99
N LYS A 159 6.42 -10.97 -11.13
CA LYS A 159 6.94 -11.61 -9.91
C LYS A 159 7.60 -10.66 -8.91
N GLN A 160 7.35 -9.35 -9.02
CA GLN A 160 7.84 -8.32 -8.12
C GLN A 160 6.97 -7.06 -8.21
N PHE A 161 6.93 -6.28 -7.13
CA PHE A 161 6.31 -4.96 -7.14
C PHE A 161 7.18 -3.96 -7.92
N GLU A 162 6.57 -2.96 -8.54
CA GLU A 162 7.30 -1.83 -9.13
C GLU A 162 8.03 -1.03 -8.04
N SER A 163 7.33 -0.80 -6.90
CA SER A 163 7.93 -0.14 -5.76
C SER A 163 7.26 -0.49 -4.44
N VAL A 164 7.98 -0.27 -3.34
CA VAL A 164 7.46 -0.40 -1.99
C VAL A 164 7.95 0.76 -1.11
N VAL A 165 7.04 1.33 -0.31
CA VAL A 165 7.34 2.37 0.67
C VAL A 165 7.10 1.82 2.08
N LEU A 166 8.15 1.80 2.89
CA LEU A 166 8.12 1.28 4.26
C LEU A 166 8.34 2.44 5.25
N VAL A 167 7.26 2.87 5.91
CA VAL A 167 7.33 3.96 6.89
C VAL A 167 7.37 3.40 8.29
N SER A 168 8.39 3.75 9.06
CA SER A 168 8.62 3.25 10.44
C SER A 168 8.53 1.72 10.55
N GLY A 169 9.05 1.00 9.55
CA GLY A 169 9.12 -0.45 9.53
C GLY A 169 10.21 -1.01 10.45
N ALA A 170 10.07 -2.28 10.81
CA ALA A 170 11.08 -3.05 11.52
C ALA A 170 11.08 -4.49 11.00
N ARG A 171 12.09 -5.28 11.37
CA ARG A 171 12.14 -6.70 11.01
C ARG A 171 10.89 -7.47 11.47
N PRO A 172 10.42 -8.46 10.72
CA PRO A 172 9.26 -9.29 11.05
C PRO A 172 9.62 -10.41 12.05
N GLY A 173 9.92 -10.01 13.29
CA GLY A 173 10.29 -10.93 14.35
C GLY A 173 11.74 -11.45 14.28
N VAL A 174 11.97 -12.61 14.87
CA VAL A 174 13.28 -13.29 14.92
C VAL A 174 13.22 -14.70 14.32
N GLY A 175 12.08 -15.14 13.82
CA GLY A 175 11.84 -16.47 13.27
C GLY A 175 11.94 -16.53 11.74
N LYS A 176 11.25 -17.53 11.18
CA LYS A 176 11.30 -17.88 9.74
C LYS A 176 10.97 -16.73 8.77
N GLU A 177 10.10 -15.79 9.18
CA GLU A 177 9.76 -14.66 8.31
C GLU A 177 10.93 -13.69 8.19
N TRP A 178 11.66 -13.48 9.28
CA TRP A 178 12.88 -12.68 9.23
C TRP A 178 13.95 -13.32 8.33
N GLU A 179 14.18 -14.62 8.49
CA GLU A 179 15.12 -15.33 7.61
C GLU A 179 14.74 -15.25 6.13
N ARG A 180 13.43 -15.28 5.83
CA ARG A 180 12.93 -15.13 4.48
C ARG A 180 13.16 -13.71 3.95
N VAL A 181 12.83 -12.68 4.74
CA VAL A 181 13.03 -11.27 4.37
C VAL A 181 14.50 -10.99 4.08
N GLN A 182 15.42 -11.47 4.92
CA GLN A 182 16.86 -11.33 4.68
C GLN A 182 17.34 -11.93 3.36
N LYS A 183 16.74 -13.02 2.92
CA LYS A 183 17.14 -13.74 1.69
C LYS A 183 16.46 -13.20 0.43
N GLU A 184 15.18 -12.83 0.53
CA GLU A 184 14.31 -12.68 -0.62
C GLU A 184 13.76 -11.26 -0.85
N ALA A 185 13.72 -10.38 0.18
CA ALA A 185 13.01 -9.09 0.08
C ALA A 185 13.50 -8.21 -1.09
N ARG A 186 14.81 -8.18 -1.34
CA ARG A 186 15.44 -7.42 -2.44
C ARG A 186 14.96 -7.83 -3.84
N PHE A 187 14.45 -9.05 -3.98
CA PHE A 187 13.93 -9.56 -5.24
C PHE A 187 12.41 -9.37 -5.39
N GLY A 188 11.76 -8.82 -4.38
CA GLY A 188 10.31 -8.65 -4.34
C GLY A 188 9.82 -7.31 -4.85
N ALA A 189 10.69 -6.30 -4.95
CA ALA A 189 10.37 -4.98 -5.49
C ALA A 189 11.54 -4.44 -6.31
N LYS A 190 11.24 -3.64 -7.37
CA LYS A 190 12.28 -2.98 -8.20
C LYS A 190 12.88 -1.76 -7.50
N LYS A 191 12.07 -1.08 -6.67
CA LYS A 191 12.47 0.07 -5.86
C LYS A 191 11.90 -0.06 -4.46
N SER A 192 12.65 0.37 -3.45
CA SER A 192 12.15 0.51 -2.09
C SER A 192 12.53 1.87 -1.50
N LEU A 193 11.61 2.46 -0.73
CA LEU A 193 11.86 3.65 0.06
C LEU A 193 11.60 3.34 1.53
N HIS A 194 12.60 3.53 2.36
CA HIS A 194 12.53 3.34 3.81
C HIS A 194 12.51 4.71 4.49
N VAL A 195 11.37 5.05 5.12
CA VAL A 195 11.20 6.30 5.88
C VAL A 195 11.35 5.99 7.36
N ILE A 196 12.41 6.49 7.99
CA ILE A 196 12.85 6.10 9.34
C ILE A 196 12.89 7.31 10.28
N GLY A 197 12.18 7.21 11.41
CA GLY A 197 12.21 8.22 12.48
C GLY A 197 13.45 8.08 13.36
N GLU A 198 14.23 9.16 13.50
CA GLU A 198 15.45 9.19 14.32
C GLU A 198 15.17 8.92 15.81
N THR A 199 14.00 9.34 16.29
CA THR A 199 13.57 9.22 17.68
C THR A 199 12.41 8.22 17.86
N ASP A 200 12.25 7.28 16.92
CA ASP A 200 11.22 6.25 17.02
C ASP A 200 11.49 5.29 18.18
N ALA A 201 10.64 5.39 19.22
CA ALA A 201 10.72 4.55 20.42
C ALA A 201 9.91 3.24 20.28
N ILE A 202 9.10 3.11 19.24
CA ILE A 202 8.29 1.91 18.97
C ILE A 202 9.07 0.93 18.11
N ASN A 203 9.60 1.40 17.00
CA ASN A 203 10.49 0.68 16.09
C ASN A 203 11.82 1.46 16.02
N PRO A 204 12.76 1.20 16.95
CA PRO A 204 14.04 1.91 16.99
C PRO A 204 14.73 1.96 15.62
N LYS A 205 15.29 3.10 15.26
CA LYS A 205 15.89 3.37 13.94
C LYS A 205 16.85 2.28 13.46
N ALA A 206 17.60 1.67 14.37
CA ALA A 206 18.52 0.58 14.05
C ALA A 206 17.80 -0.59 13.37
N LEU A 207 16.56 -0.90 13.79
CA LEU A 207 15.76 -1.97 13.18
C LEU A 207 15.17 -1.57 11.82
N GLY A 208 14.94 -0.27 11.61
CA GLY A 208 14.58 0.28 10.30
C GLY A 208 15.73 0.16 9.31
N PHE A 209 16.95 0.47 9.72
CA PHE A 209 18.16 0.28 8.91
C PHE A 209 18.42 -1.20 8.62
N GLU A 210 18.33 -2.07 9.65
CA GLU A 210 18.47 -3.53 9.49
C GLU A 210 17.46 -4.08 8.44
N LEU A 211 16.22 -3.58 8.45
CA LEU A 211 15.21 -3.95 7.45
C LEU A 211 15.59 -3.42 6.05
N ALA A 212 16.07 -2.18 5.96
CA ALA A 212 16.46 -1.57 4.69
C ALA A 212 17.64 -2.29 4.02
N GLU A 213 18.61 -2.78 4.80
CA GLU A 213 19.73 -3.59 4.32
C GLU A 213 19.26 -4.85 3.56
N CYS A 214 18.10 -5.43 3.97
CA CYS A 214 17.54 -6.59 3.28
C CYS A 214 17.06 -6.30 1.85
N PHE A 215 16.91 -5.02 1.48
CA PHE A 215 16.55 -4.59 0.14
C PHE A 215 17.77 -4.26 -0.74
N GLY A 216 19.00 -4.37 -0.22
CA GLY A 216 20.24 -4.43 -0.98
C GLY A 216 20.88 -3.08 -1.30
N GLY A 217 20.37 -1.96 -0.79
CA GLY A 217 20.95 -0.63 -1.01
C GLY A 217 20.67 -0.02 -2.39
N GLU A 218 21.36 1.08 -2.71
CA GLU A 218 21.12 1.88 -3.92
C GLU A 218 21.26 1.10 -5.22
N GLU A 219 22.18 0.14 -5.29
CA GLU A 219 22.38 -0.72 -6.47
C GLU A 219 21.16 -1.58 -6.82
N PHE A 220 20.28 -1.82 -5.83
CA PHE A 220 19.00 -2.51 -6.00
C PHE A 220 17.80 -1.54 -5.97
N GLY A 221 18.03 -0.23 -6.08
CA GLY A 221 16.98 0.79 -6.06
C GLY A 221 16.36 0.99 -4.68
N SER A 222 17.09 0.68 -3.59
CA SER A 222 16.69 0.93 -2.21
C SER A 222 17.19 2.29 -1.74
N GLU A 223 16.29 3.13 -1.26
CA GLU A 223 16.57 4.47 -0.73
C GLU A 223 16.14 4.58 0.74
N ILE A 224 16.94 5.24 1.56
CA ILE A 224 16.63 5.54 2.96
C ILE A 224 16.48 7.03 3.14
N VAL A 225 15.39 7.44 3.80
CA VAL A 225 15.15 8.84 4.19
C VAL A 225 14.84 8.87 5.68
N THR A 226 15.53 9.72 6.43
CA THR A 226 15.28 9.89 7.86
C THR A 226 14.55 11.21 8.15
N HIS A 227 13.88 11.27 9.31
CA HIS A 227 13.27 12.46 9.89
C HIS A 227 13.51 12.50 11.41
N GLU A 228 13.56 13.68 11.98
CA GLU A 228 13.91 13.87 13.41
C GLU A 228 12.83 13.39 14.39
N ARG A 229 11.64 13.08 13.89
CA ARG A 229 10.47 12.70 14.71
C ARG A 229 10.47 11.21 15.04
N GLY A 230 9.51 10.82 15.89
CA GLY A 230 9.32 9.43 16.33
C GLY A 230 8.49 8.58 15.37
N HIS A 231 7.62 7.73 15.94
CA HIS A 231 6.82 6.73 15.22
C HIS A 231 5.60 7.34 14.50
N ILE A 232 5.82 7.99 13.37
CA ILE A 232 4.77 8.67 12.58
C ILE A 232 4.97 8.52 11.08
N VAL A 233 3.95 8.88 10.31
CA VAL A 233 4.06 9.20 8.88
C VAL A 233 4.29 10.71 8.75
N PRO A 234 5.45 11.18 8.25
CA PRO A 234 5.81 12.60 8.24
C PRO A 234 5.20 13.37 7.05
N ILE A 235 3.87 13.45 6.99
CA ILE A 235 3.10 14.06 5.89
C ILE A 235 3.23 15.60 5.80
N ASP A 236 3.79 16.24 6.80
CA ASP A 236 4.09 17.67 6.86
C ASP A 236 5.52 18.00 6.38
N GLU A 237 6.35 16.99 6.10
CA GLU A 237 7.69 17.15 5.53
C GLU A 237 7.64 16.99 4.00
N GLU A 238 7.57 18.11 3.26
CA GLU A 238 7.44 18.12 1.79
C GLU A 238 8.49 17.26 1.08
N ARG A 239 9.73 17.28 1.56
CA ARG A 239 10.82 16.46 0.99
C ARG A 239 10.48 14.97 1.03
N ILE A 240 9.91 14.50 2.14
CA ILE A 240 9.55 13.08 2.32
C ILE A 240 8.30 12.74 1.53
N VAL A 241 7.28 13.61 1.57
CA VAL A 241 6.06 13.45 0.77
C VAL A 241 6.40 13.33 -0.72
N LYS A 242 7.27 14.21 -1.23
CA LYS A 242 7.74 14.17 -2.62
C LYS A 242 8.41 12.84 -2.95
N LYS A 243 9.30 12.35 -2.09
CA LYS A 243 9.98 11.05 -2.27
C LYS A 243 8.99 9.87 -2.29
N ILE A 244 7.98 9.89 -1.42
CA ILE A 244 6.93 8.88 -1.41
C ILE A 244 6.18 8.90 -2.76
N ILE A 245 5.76 10.08 -3.22
CA ILE A 245 5.05 10.25 -4.48
C ILE A 245 5.91 9.75 -5.66
N GLU A 246 7.16 10.21 -5.78
CA GLU A 246 8.09 9.77 -6.83
C GLU A 246 8.26 8.25 -6.83
N THR A 247 8.37 7.64 -5.66
CA THR A 247 8.51 6.17 -5.54
C THR A 247 7.26 5.45 -6.01
N LEU A 248 6.07 5.93 -5.63
CA LEU A 248 4.80 5.28 -5.99
C LEU A 248 4.40 5.52 -7.44
N THR A 249 4.66 6.71 -7.99
CA THR A 249 4.30 7.06 -9.37
C THR A 249 5.38 6.65 -10.39
N GLY A 250 6.63 6.52 -9.96
CA GLY A 250 7.78 6.21 -10.82
C GLY A 250 8.20 7.39 -11.68
N SER A 251 7.86 8.59 -11.23
CA SER A 251 8.24 9.86 -11.87
C SER A 251 9.68 10.26 -11.52
#